data_fefc6c68fdae005047b14cd956f1829b
#
_entry.id   fefc6c68fdae005047b14cd956f1829b
#
_cell.length_a   1.000
_cell.length_b   1.000
_cell.length_c   1.000
_cell.angle_alpha   90.00
_cell.angle_beta   90.00
_cell.angle_gamma   90.00
#
_symmetry.space_group_name_H-M   'P 1'
#
loop_
_entity.id
_entity.type
_entity.pdbx_description
1 polymer ?
#
loop_
_entity_poly.entity_id
_entity_poly.type
_entity_poly.pdbx_seq_one_letter_code
_entity_poly.pdbx_strand_id
1 'polypeptide(L)'
;MPDQKIDNLLNLAMDATSEERAKSENLNVGYDSSERLWDVIVKYSGPESRLGGEGIQVVPLLGGYAVVTLPESEIKAYSAREQIEFIEKPKRLYFETFQGREASCILPVQEGKNGLTGKGVLVGIVDAGVNFFHPDFRNEDGSSRILYLWDQSIPGNPPKGYTKGTEYTKEEIDKALALGETEGRRLIPSRDVSG
;
A
#
# COMPACT_ATOMS: atom_id res chain seq x y z
N MET A 1 23.10 -14.30 -17.40
CA MET A 1 22.56 -12.94 -17.69
C MET A 1 21.44 -12.67 -16.75
N PRO A 2 21.30 -11.46 -16.19
CA PRO A 2 20.11 -11.11 -15.41
C PRO A 2 18.87 -11.33 -16.28
N ASP A 3 17.81 -11.84 -15.66
CA ASP A 3 16.54 -12.07 -16.35
C ASP A 3 15.92 -10.72 -16.72
N GLN A 4 15.62 -10.49 -17.99
CA GLN A 4 15.07 -9.22 -18.48
C GLN A 4 13.64 -8.95 -17.95
N LYS A 5 12.94 -9.98 -17.44
CA LYS A 5 11.63 -9.85 -16.84
C LYS A 5 11.69 -9.48 -15.36
N ILE A 6 12.86 -9.49 -14.74
CA ILE A 6 13.05 -9.16 -13.32
C ILE A 6 13.70 -7.78 -13.20
N ASP A 7 13.12 -6.91 -12.37
CA ASP A 7 13.67 -5.59 -12.04
C ASP A 7 15.14 -5.68 -11.61
N ASN A 8 15.94 -4.70 -12.00
CA ASN A 8 17.37 -4.66 -11.69
C ASN A 8 17.65 -4.62 -10.17
N LEU A 9 16.81 -3.95 -9.38
CA LEU A 9 16.97 -3.91 -7.93
C LEU A 9 16.62 -5.26 -7.30
N LEU A 10 15.65 -5.99 -7.83
CA LEU A 10 15.34 -7.34 -7.37
C LEU A 10 16.46 -8.33 -7.76
N ASN A 11 16.98 -8.24 -8.98
CA ASN A 11 18.14 -9.04 -9.37
C ASN A 11 19.34 -8.78 -8.44
N LEU A 12 19.65 -7.51 -8.18
CA LEU A 12 20.72 -7.12 -7.26
C LEU A 12 20.47 -7.64 -5.84
N ALA A 13 19.23 -7.56 -5.34
CA ALA A 13 18.88 -8.05 -4.02
C ALA A 13 19.02 -9.58 -3.89
N MET A 14 18.70 -10.33 -4.95
CA MET A 14 18.89 -11.80 -4.98
C MET A 14 20.34 -12.23 -5.06
N ASP A 15 21.19 -11.43 -5.75
CA ASP A 15 22.61 -11.72 -5.89
C ASP A 15 23.43 -11.26 -4.69
N ALA A 16 22.90 -10.33 -3.88
CA ALA A 16 23.58 -9.81 -2.68
C ALA A 16 23.52 -10.79 -1.51
N THR A 17 24.60 -10.81 -0.73
CA THR A 17 24.63 -11.52 0.56
C THR A 17 23.69 -10.86 1.57
N SER A 18 23.31 -11.60 2.64
CA SER A 18 22.48 -11.05 3.71
C SER A 18 23.08 -9.83 4.38
N GLU A 19 24.42 -9.77 4.51
CA GLU A 19 25.13 -8.62 5.07
C GLU A 19 25.08 -7.40 4.14
N GLU A 20 25.22 -7.61 2.84
CA GLU A 20 25.11 -6.53 1.85
C GLU A 20 23.69 -5.99 1.75
N ARG A 21 22.69 -6.88 1.78
CA ARG A 21 21.28 -6.46 1.84
C ARG A 21 20.97 -5.66 3.10
N ALA A 22 21.51 -6.05 4.24
CA ALA A 22 21.29 -5.33 5.51
C ALA A 22 21.88 -3.91 5.53
N LYS A 23 22.89 -3.63 4.71
CA LYS A 23 23.51 -2.30 4.58
C LYS A 23 22.70 -1.34 3.72
N SER A 24 21.72 -1.84 2.97
CA SER A 24 20.87 -1.03 2.10
C SER A 24 19.40 -1.23 2.43
N GLU A 25 18.78 -0.21 3.02
CA GLU A 25 17.36 -0.21 3.34
C GLU A 25 16.47 -0.50 2.10
N ASN A 26 16.94 -0.16 0.90
CA ASN A 26 16.19 -0.38 -0.33
C ASN A 26 16.23 -1.82 -0.83
N LEU A 27 17.27 -2.60 -0.52
CA LEU A 27 17.38 -3.97 -1.02
C LEU A 27 16.45 -4.95 -0.29
N ASN A 28 16.14 -4.71 0.98
CA ASN A 28 15.30 -5.59 1.79
C ASN A 28 13.79 -5.28 1.72
N VAL A 29 13.39 -4.20 1.04
CA VAL A 29 11.95 -3.88 0.93
C VAL A 29 11.20 -5.01 0.22
N GLY A 30 10.18 -5.57 0.90
CA GLY A 30 9.39 -6.70 0.41
C GLY A 30 10.00 -8.08 0.70
N TYR A 31 11.09 -8.15 1.47
CA TYR A 31 11.72 -9.42 1.84
C TYR A 31 11.46 -9.79 3.30
N ASP A 32 10.87 -10.95 3.52
CA ASP A 32 10.79 -11.57 4.84
C ASP A 32 11.98 -12.54 5.01
N SER A 33 12.92 -12.15 5.88
CA SER A 33 14.12 -12.94 6.14
C SER A 33 13.86 -14.19 6.96
N SER A 34 12.78 -14.26 7.76
CA SER A 34 12.42 -15.39 8.60
C SER A 34 11.90 -16.58 7.79
N GLU A 35 11.07 -16.28 6.79
CA GLU A 35 10.46 -17.27 5.91
C GLU A 35 11.13 -17.35 4.54
N ARG A 36 12.05 -16.43 4.24
CA ARG A 36 12.72 -16.26 2.94
C ARG A 36 11.74 -16.06 1.79
N LEU A 37 10.72 -15.25 2.06
CA LEU A 37 9.69 -14.89 1.10
C LEU A 37 9.92 -13.48 0.56
N TRP A 38 9.52 -13.27 -0.69
CA TRP A 38 9.44 -11.97 -1.33
C TRP A 38 8.00 -11.60 -1.60
N ASP A 39 7.60 -10.40 -1.22
CA ASP A 39 6.45 -9.71 -1.79
C ASP A 39 6.90 -8.96 -3.03
N VAL A 40 6.38 -9.29 -4.19
CA VAL A 40 6.72 -8.66 -5.46
C VAL A 40 5.48 -8.17 -6.18
N ILE A 41 5.66 -7.14 -7.00
CA ILE A 41 4.62 -6.64 -7.90
C ILE A 41 4.87 -7.28 -9.26
N VAL A 42 3.84 -7.96 -9.78
CA VAL A 42 3.92 -8.70 -11.03
C VAL A 42 2.99 -8.09 -12.06
N LYS A 43 3.54 -7.77 -13.23
CA LYS A 43 2.76 -7.50 -14.45
C LYS A 43 2.57 -8.81 -15.19
N TYR A 44 1.32 -9.10 -15.55
CA TYR A 44 0.98 -10.37 -16.21
C TYR A 44 -0.07 -10.18 -17.30
N SER A 45 -0.19 -11.18 -18.18
CA SER A 45 -1.23 -11.33 -19.18
C SER A 45 -1.97 -12.66 -19.03
N GLY A 46 -3.24 -12.69 -19.42
CA GLY A 46 -4.06 -13.88 -19.33
C GLY A 46 -4.79 -14.05 -17.98
N PRO A 47 -5.33 -15.26 -17.70
CA PRO A 47 -6.19 -15.48 -16.55
C PRO A 47 -5.40 -15.54 -15.23
N GLU A 48 -5.92 -14.90 -14.18
CA GLU A 48 -5.37 -14.85 -12.81
C GLU A 48 -5.12 -16.25 -12.22
N SER A 49 -5.96 -17.22 -12.56
CA SER A 49 -5.88 -18.59 -12.06
C SER A 49 -4.54 -19.30 -12.37
N ARG A 50 -3.76 -18.77 -13.31
CA ARG A 50 -2.44 -19.29 -13.67
C ARG A 50 -1.29 -18.67 -12.86
N LEU A 51 -1.55 -17.64 -12.05
CA LEU A 51 -0.52 -16.97 -11.25
C LEU A 51 -0.14 -17.77 -10.00
N GLY A 52 -1.08 -18.52 -9.44
CA GLY A 52 -0.87 -19.29 -8.22
C GLY A 52 0.05 -20.49 -8.39
N GLY A 53 0.31 -21.16 -7.27
CA GLY A 53 1.11 -22.38 -7.17
C GLY A 53 1.31 -22.76 -5.71
N GLU A 54 1.96 -23.90 -5.47
CA GLU A 54 2.29 -24.34 -4.11
C GLU A 54 3.23 -23.31 -3.46
N GLY A 55 2.88 -22.83 -2.26
CA GLY A 55 3.65 -21.80 -1.55
C GLY A 55 3.61 -20.38 -2.14
N ILE A 56 2.74 -20.14 -3.14
CA ILE A 56 2.60 -18.83 -3.79
C ILE A 56 1.24 -18.22 -3.41
N GLN A 57 1.27 -17.06 -2.78
CA GLN A 57 0.07 -16.26 -2.51
C GLN A 57 -0.06 -15.17 -3.58
N VAL A 58 -1.27 -14.91 -4.05
CA VAL A 58 -1.55 -13.94 -5.11
C VAL A 58 -2.70 -13.04 -4.70
N VAL A 59 -2.47 -11.75 -4.76
CA VAL A 59 -3.50 -10.71 -4.61
C VAL A 59 -3.59 -9.96 -5.94
N PRO A 60 -4.62 -10.22 -6.77
CA PRO A 60 -4.77 -9.57 -8.05
C PRO A 60 -5.13 -8.09 -7.87
N LEU A 61 -4.57 -7.25 -8.75
CA LEU A 61 -4.80 -5.82 -8.82
C LEU A 61 -5.42 -5.46 -10.18
N LEU A 62 -5.85 -4.21 -10.32
CA LEU A 62 -6.37 -3.70 -11.58
C LEU A 62 -5.27 -3.64 -12.67
N GLY A 63 -5.68 -3.71 -13.93
CA GLY A 63 -4.81 -3.46 -15.07
C GLY A 63 -3.78 -4.55 -15.38
N GLY A 64 -4.02 -5.80 -14.95
CA GLY A 64 -3.12 -6.93 -15.18
C GLY A 64 -1.87 -6.89 -14.30
N TYR A 65 -2.02 -6.41 -13.06
CA TYR A 65 -1.03 -6.47 -12.01
C TYR A 65 -1.49 -7.38 -10.87
N ALA A 66 -0.53 -7.90 -10.12
CA ALA A 66 -0.79 -8.63 -8.88
C ALA A 66 0.34 -8.38 -7.87
N VAL A 67 0.01 -8.42 -6.58
CA VAL A 67 1.02 -8.64 -5.55
C VAL A 67 1.14 -10.14 -5.36
N VAL A 68 2.38 -10.63 -5.42
CA VAL A 68 2.67 -12.06 -5.31
C VAL A 68 3.69 -12.26 -4.20
N THR A 69 3.34 -13.11 -3.21
CA THR A 69 4.26 -13.56 -2.17
C THR A 69 4.76 -14.95 -2.54
N LEU A 70 6.07 -15.11 -2.69
CA LEU A 70 6.67 -16.38 -3.09
C LEU A 70 8.09 -16.56 -2.51
N PRO A 71 8.57 -17.83 -2.38
CA PRO A 71 9.93 -18.11 -1.95
C PRO A 71 10.98 -17.49 -2.87
N GLU A 72 12.06 -16.98 -2.28
CA GLU A 72 13.21 -16.41 -3.02
C GLU A 72 13.72 -17.38 -4.10
N SER A 73 13.77 -18.68 -3.82
CA SER A 73 14.21 -19.72 -4.74
C SER A 73 13.32 -19.86 -5.99
N GLU A 74 12.05 -19.46 -5.90
CA GLU A 74 11.07 -19.63 -6.96
C GLU A 74 10.98 -18.44 -7.93
N ILE A 75 11.56 -17.29 -7.58
CA ILE A 75 11.44 -16.06 -8.39
C ILE A 75 11.87 -16.27 -9.83
N LYS A 76 13.02 -16.93 -10.08
CA LYS A 76 13.53 -17.18 -11.43
C LYS A 76 12.64 -18.14 -12.22
N ALA A 77 12.13 -19.19 -11.58
CA ALA A 77 11.20 -20.12 -12.22
C ALA A 77 9.85 -19.45 -12.50
N TYR A 78 9.41 -18.58 -11.59
CA TYR A 78 8.19 -17.81 -11.73
C TYR A 78 8.26 -16.79 -12.87
N SER A 79 9.39 -16.09 -13.03
CA SER A 79 9.61 -15.13 -14.13
C SER A 79 9.61 -15.81 -15.51
N ALA A 80 10.04 -17.08 -15.58
CA ALA A 80 10.07 -17.86 -16.81
C ALA A 80 8.67 -18.27 -17.32
N ARG A 81 7.62 -18.14 -16.52
CA ARG A 81 6.25 -18.45 -16.97
C ARG A 81 5.85 -17.51 -18.12
N GLU A 82 5.15 -18.05 -19.11
CA GLU A 82 4.79 -17.33 -20.34
C GLU A 82 3.93 -16.08 -20.04
N GLN A 83 2.99 -16.19 -19.11
CA GLN A 83 2.08 -15.11 -18.75
C GLN A 83 2.73 -13.98 -17.92
N ILE A 84 3.91 -14.19 -17.38
CA ILE A 84 4.62 -13.15 -16.61
C ILE A 84 5.37 -12.23 -17.57
N GLU A 85 5.02 -10.95 -17.52
CA GLU A 85 5.64 -9.92 -18.34
C GLU A 85 6.81 -9.25 -17.62
N PHE A 86 6.60 -8.91 -16.33
CA PHE A 86 7.60 -8.24 -15.51
C PHE A 86 7.37 -8.49 -14.02
N ILE A 87 8.46 -8.54 -13.26
CA ILE A 87 8.46 -8.67 -11.79
C ILE A 87 9.32 -7.56 -11.22
N GLU A 88 8.75 -6.76 -10.33
CA GLU A 88 9.50 -5.74 -9.58
C GLU A 88 9.31 -5.91 -8.08
N LYS A 89 10.34 -5.53 -7.31
CA LYS A 89 10.22 -5.45 -5.87
C LYS A 89 9.51 -4.16 -5.46
N PRO A 90 8.82 -4.14 -4.30
CA PRO A 90 8.27 -2.92 -3.75
C PRO A 90 9.36 -1.85 -3.57
N LYS A 91 8.98 -0.59 -3.70
CA LYS A 91 9.84 0.56 -3.46
C LYS A 91 9.48 1.19 -2.12
N ARG A 92 10.48 1.68 -1.41
CA ARG A 92 10.27 2.45 -0.20
C ARG A 92 9.58 3.76 -0.57
N LEU A 93 8.53 4.11 0.16
CA LEU A 93 7.87 5.39 0.04
C LEU A 93 8.48 6.36 1.07
N TYR A 94 8.62 7.62 0.69
CA TYR A 94 9.12 8.70 1.52
C TYR A 94 8.05 9.76 1.67
N PHE A 95 8.05 10.48 2.80
CA PHE A 95 7.13 11.59 3.00
C PHE A 95 7.41 12.71 2.00
N GLU A 96 6.37 13.17 1.32
CA GLU A 96 6.41 14.34 0.46
C GLU A 96 6.25 15.62 1.29
N THR A 97 7.03 16.65 1.00
CA THR A 97 7.07 17.90 1.74
C THR A 97 6.02 18.92 1.27
N PHE A 98 5.73 19.87 2.14
CA PHE A 98 4.75 20.97 2.00
C PHE A 98 4.83 21.78 0.68
N GLN A 99 5.95 21.79 0.01
CA GLN A 99 6.20 22.54 -1.23
C GLN A 99 5.55 21.90 -2.47
N GLY A 100 5.00 20.70 -2.39
CA GLY A 100 4.35 20.01 -3.52
C GLY A 100 3.14 20.74 -4.07
N ARG A 101 2.36 21.45 -3.24
CA ARG A 101 1.16 22.18 -3.67
C ARG A 101 1.48 23.40 -4.54
N GLU A 102 2.54 24.14 -4.20
CA GLU A 102 3.00 25.29 -4.99
C GLU A 102 3.64 24.83 -6.30
N ALA A 103 4.53 23.85 -6.23
CA ALA A 103 5.20 23.29 -7.40
C ALA A 103 4.22 22.64 -8.40
N SER A 104 3.11 22.08 -7.90
CA SER A 104 2.05 21.45 -8.72
C SER A 104 0.99 22.42 -9.24
N CYS A 105 1.11 23.72 -8.98
CA CYS A 105 0.14 24.75 -9.40
C CYS A 105 -1.31 24.43 -8.96
N ILE A 106 -1.49 23.78 -7.81
CA ILE A 106 -2.82 23.41 -7.29
C ILE A 106 -3.57 24.64 -6.75
N LEU A 107 -2.86 25.59 -6.12
CA LEU A 107 -3.48 26.77 -5.51
C LEU A 107 -4.33 27.59 -6.50
N PRO A 108 -3.87 27.94 -7.72
CA PRO A 108 -4.69 28.68 -8.68
C PRO A 108 -5.97 27.97 -9.11
N VAL A 109 -5.97 26.63 -9.08
CA VAL A 109 -7.12 25.80 -9.46
C VAL A 109 -8.16 25.79 -8.34
N GLN A 110 -7.72 25.82 -7.09
CA GLN A 110 -8.59 25.84 -5.90
C GLN A 110 -9.19 27.24 -5.64
N GLU A 111 -8.39 28.30 -5.86
CA GLU A 111 -8.74 29.70 -5.57
C GLU A 111 -9.37 30.43 -6.77
N GLY A 112 -9.32 29.82 -7.96
CA GLY A 112 -9.87 30.44 -9.19
C GLY A 112 -11.40 30.52 -9.23
N LYS A 113 -11.94 31.21 -10.24
CA LYS A 113 -13.38 31.38 -10.45
C LYS A 113 -14.22 30.09 -10.41
N ASN A 114 -13.61 28.95 -10.64
CA ASN A 114 -14.27 27.65 -10.65
C ASN A 114 -14.00 26.84 -9.39
N GLY A 115 -13.18 27.31 -8.45
CA GLY A 115 -12.89 26.75 -7.13
C GLY A 115 -12.98 25.23 -7.04
N LEU A 116 -12.11 24.50 -7.78
CA LEU A 116 -12.19 23.05 -7.83
C LEU A 116 -11.69 22.47 -6.49
N THR A 117 -12.60 21.96 -5.71
CA THR A 117 -12.32 21.44 -4.37
C THR A 117 -12.25 19.91 -4.31
N GLY A 118 -12.38 19.23 -5.46
CA GLY A 118 -12.46 17.76 -5.53
C GLY A 118 -13.78 17.18 -5.03
N LYS A 119 -14.84 17.99 -4.89
CA LYS A 119 -16.14 17.49 -4.45
C LYS A 119 -16.63 16.36 -5.37
N GLY A 120 -16.94 15.20 -4.77
CA GLY A 120 -17.37 14.00 -5.49
C GLY A 120 -16.23 13.16 -6.05
N VAL A 121 -14.97 13.52 -5.80
CA VAL A 121 -13.79 12.74 -6.15
C VAL A 121 -13.37 11.89 -4.95
N LEU A 122 -13.17 10.60 -5.18
CA LEU A 122 -12.59 9.69 -4.18
C LEU A 122 -11.07 9.71 -4.29
N VAL A 123 -10.38 9.92 -3.16
CA VAL A 123 -8.91 9.91 -3.08
C VAL A 123 -8.49 8.73 -2.22
N GLY A 124 -7.63 7.87 -2.78
CA GLY A 124 -6.95 6.83 -2.03
C GLY A 124 -5.61 7.32 -1.50
N ILE A 125 -5.35 7.12 -0.21
CA ILE A 125 -4.11 7.50 0.45
C ILE A 125 -3.48 6.23 1.02
N VAL A 126 -2.19 6.01 0.72
CA VAL A 126 -1.36 4.95 1.30
C VAL A 126 -0.26 5.63 2.09
N ASP A 127 -0.31 5.48 3.41
CA ASP A 127 0.60 6.16 4.33
C ASP A 127 0.86 5.33 5.59
N ALA A 128 1.68 5.83 6.51
CA ALA A 128 2.00 5.21 7.79
C ALA A 128 0.84 5.25 8.81
N GLY A 129 -0.26 5.93 8.47
CA GLY A 129 -1.47 6.05 9.25
C GLY A 129 -2.17 7.38 8.99
N VAL A 130 -3.22 7.63 9.74
CA VAL A 130 -3.98 8.88 9.66
C VAL A 130 -4.54 9.27 11.04
N ASN A 131 -4.40 10.52 11.39
CA ASN A 131 -5.13 11.07 12.52
C ASN A 131 -6.57 11.43 12.11
N PHE A 132 -7.48 10.47 12.10
CA PHE A 132 -8.86 10.68 11.66
C PHE A 132 -9.65 11.63 12.59
N PHE A 133 -9.11 11.98 13.76
CA PHE A 133 -9.67 13.04 14.63
C PHE A 133 -9.31 14.45 14.16
N HIS A 134 -8.37 14.61 13.23
CA HIS A 134 -7.99 15.93 12.74
C HIS A 134 -9.17 16.62 12.03
N PRO A 135 -9.39 17.94 12.25
CA PRO A 135 -10.51 18.67 11.65
C PRO A 135 -10.59 18.58 10.12
N ASP A 136 -9.47 18.51 9.43
CA ASP A 136 -9.40 18.42 7.95
C ASP A 136 -10.04 17.14 7.40
N PHE A 137 -10.18 16.09 8.23
CA PHE A 137 -10.86 14.84 7.87
C PHE A 137 -12.33 14.81 8.30
N ARG A 138 -12.89 15.95 8.74
CA ARG A 138 -14.29 16.07 9.13
C ARG A 138 -15.07 16.97 8.19
N ASN A 139 -16.34 16.68 8.06
CA ASN A 139 -17.33 17.56 7.47
C ASN A 139 -17.74 18.63 8.47
N GLU A 140 -18.44 19.68 8.02
CA GLU A 140 -18.96 20.75 8.89
C GLU A 140 -19.93 20.26 9.97
N ASP A 141 -20.64 19.16 9.71
CA ASP A 141 -21.54 18.49 10.65
C ASP A 141 -20.80 17.61 11.67
N GLY A 142 -19.47 17.56 11.62
CA GLY A 142 -18.62 16.76 12.51
C GLY A 142 -18.43 15.30 12.08
N SER A 143 -19.14 14.84 11.05
CA SER A 143 -18.97 13.49 10.51
C SER A 143 -17.65 13.33 9.75
N SER A 144 -17.17 12.09 9.58
CA SER A 144 -15.94 11.79 8.86
C SER A 144 -16.06 12.04 7.35
N ARG A 145 -15.01 12.58 6.76
CA ARG A 145 -14.79 12.58 5.31
C ARG A 145 -14.17 11.29 4.81
N ILE A 146 -13.61 10.47 5.72
CA ILE A 146 -13.01 9.17 5.41
C ILE A 146 -14.14 8.15 5.24
N LEU A 147 -14.20 7.49 4.09
CA LEU A 147 -15.18 6.45 3.80
C LEU A 147 -14.76 5.09 4.35
N TYR A 148 -13.47 4.76 4.16
CA TYR A 148 -12.86 3.52 4.62
C TYR A 148 -11.46 3.80 5.13
N LEU A 149 -11.09 3.20 6.25
CA LEU A 149 -9.75 3.21 6.82
C LEU A 149 -9.31 1.75 7.00
N TRP A 150 -8.30 1.34 6.27
CA TRP A 150 -7.71 0.01 6.42
C TRP A 150 -6.36 0.12 7.10
N ASP A 151 -6.30 -0.31 8.35
CA ASP A 151 -5.06 -0.41 9.11
C ASP A 151 -4.50 -1.83 9.01
N GLN A 152 -3.40 -1.98 8.32
CA GLN A 152 -2.76 -3.27 8.07
C GLN A 152 -1.98 -3.79 9.29
N SER A 153 -1.73 -2.96 10.29
CA SER A 153 -1.00 -3.31 11.51
C SER A 153 -1.89 -3.91 12.60
N ILE A 154 -3.20 -3.71 12.51
CA ILE A 154 -4.18 -4.13 13.53
C ILE A 154 -4.86 -5.42 13.07
N PRO A 155 -4.61 -6.58 13.72
CA PRO A 155 -5.30 -7.82 13.38
C PRO A 155 -6.81 -7.70 13.56
N GLY A 156 -7.61 -8.20 12.61
CA GLY A 156 -9.07 -8.17 12.69
C GLY A 156 -9.75 -8.52 11.38
N ASN A 157 -10.67 -7.68 10.94
CA ASN A 157 -11.47 -7.89 9.74
C ASN A 157 -10.90 -7.11 8.55
N PRO A 158 -10.08 -7.74 7.70
CA PRO A 158 -9.51 -7.06 6.51
C PRO A 158 -10.58 -6.81 5.43
N PRO A 159 -10.31 -5.91 4.46
CA PRO A 159 -11.14 -5.75 3.29
C PRO A 159 -11.29 -7.05 2.51
N LYS A 160 -12.37 -7.16 1.74
CA LYS A 160 -12.62 -8.34 0.91
C LYS A 160 -11.46 -8.61 -0.05
N GLY A 161 -10.93 -9.83 -0.02
CA GLY A 161 -9.81 -10.26 -0.86
C GLY A 161 -8.43 -10.09 -0.21
N TYR A 162 -8.37 -9.55 0.99
CA TYR A 162 -7.13 -9.42 1.78
C TYR A 162 -7.17 -10.29 3.03
N THR A 163 -6.01 -10.59 3.59
CA THR A 163 -5.85 -11.50 4.73
C THR A 163 -5.32 -10.84 5.99
N LYS A 164 -4.88 -9.58 5.91
CA LYS A 164 -4.25 -8.86 7.02
C LYS A 164 -4.94 -7.53 7.28
N GLY A 165 -4.89 -7.08 8.52
CA GLY A 165 -5.35 -5.77 8.92
C GLY A 165 -6.82 -5.73 9.36
N THR A 166 -7.29 -4.53 9.63
CA THR A 166 -8.69 -4.24 9.95
C THR A 166 -9.17 -3.07 9.11
N GLU A 167 -10.30 -3.23 8.46
CA GLU A 167 -11.01 -2.15 7.77
C GLU A 167 -12.06 -1.55 8.71
N TYR A 168 -12.11 -0.23 8.76
CA TYR A 168 -13.12 0.55 9.46
C TYR A 168 -13.92 1.35 8.45
N THR A 169 -15.26 1.23 8.53
CA THR A 169 -16.19 1.98 7.68
C THR A 169 -16.40 3.39 8.22
N LYS A 170 -16.97 4.26 7.37
CA LYS A 170 -17.37 5.62 7.78
C LYS A 170 -18.23 5.61 9.03
N GLU A 171 -19.21 4.70 9.13
CA GLU A 171 -20.15 4.61 10.26
C GLU A 171 -19.42 4.25 11.56
N GLU A 172 -18.38 3.42 11.50
CA GLU A 172 -17.55 3.10 12.66
C GLU A 172 -16.67 4.27 13.06
N ILE A 173 -16.10 4.98 12.08
CA ILE A 173 -15.32 6.19 12.30
C ILE A 173 -16.20 7.28 12.92
N ASP A 174 -17.41 7.51 12.41
CA ASP A 174 -18.36 8.49 12.96
C ASP A 174 -18.75 8.16 14.41
N LYS A 175 -18.94 6.89 14.75
CA LYS A 175 -19.15 6.45 16.14
C LYS A 175 -17.95 6.79 17.03
N ALA A 176 -16.74 6.52 16.56
CA ALA A 176 -15.52 6.84 17.29
C ALA A 176 -15.37 8.36 17.51
N LEU A 177 -15.66 9.17 16.48
CA LEU A 177 -15.64 10.63 16.56
C LEU A 177 -16.64 11.17 17.59
N ALA A 178 -17.85 10.59 17.64
CA ALA A 178 -18.90 10.98 18.58
C ALA A 178 -18.55 10.71 20.05
N LEU A 179 -17.72 9.70 20.31
CA LEU A 179 -17.24 9.36 21.66
C LEU A 179 -16.11 10.28 22.15
N GLY A 180 -15.55 11.11 21.27
CA GLY A 180 -14.36 11.92 21.55
C GLY A 180 -13.07 11.11 21.46
N GLU A 181 -11.91 11.80 21.44
CA GLU A 181 -10.65 11.19 21.06
C GLU A 181 -10.23 10.03 21.97
N THR A 182 -10.34 10.18 23.29
CA THR A 182 -9.89 9.14 24.23
C THR A 182 -10.67 7.82 24.07
N GLU A 183 -11.99 7.89 24.08
CA GLU A 183 -12.84 6.70 23.96
C GLU A 183 -12.92 6.21 22.52
N GLY A 184 -12.94 7.12 21.56
CA GLY A 184 -12.95 6.76 20.15
C GLY A 184 -11.68 6.01 19.71
N ARG A 185 -10.50 6.33 20.26
CA ARG A 185 -9.28 5.57 20.02
C ARG A 185 -9.24 4.18 20.67
N ARG A 186 -10.09 3.92 21.66
CA ARG A 186 -10.30 2.57 22.17
C ARG A 186 -11.13 1.73 21.20
N LEU A 187 -12.06 2.37 20.49
CA LEU A 187 -12.88 1.72 19.47
C LEU A 187 -12.08 1.51 18.16
N ILE A 188 -11.36 2.55 17.74
CA ILE A 188 -10.49 2.51 16.55
C ILE A 188 -9.07 2.92 16.97
N PRO A 189 -8.19 1.94 17.28
CA PRO A 189 -6.83 2.21 17.76
C PRO A 189 -5.87 2.69 16.67
N SER A 190 -6.29 2.69 15.40
CA SER A 190 -5.50 3.20 14.29
C SER A 190 -5.10 4.66 14.51
N ARG A 191 -3.83 4.97 14.22
CA ARG A 191 -3.25 6.31 14.38
C ARG A 191 -2.12 6.53 13.40
N ASP A 192 -1.82 7.78 13.14
CA ASP A 192 -0.57 8.17 12.52
C ASP A 192 0.59 7.82 13.46
N VAL A 193 1.55 7.05 12.96
CA VAL A 193 2.74 6.62 13.73
C VAL A 193 3.98 7.40 13.34
N SER A 194 3.87 8.33 12.41
CA SER A 194 4.96 9.15 11.88
C SER A 194 4.98 10.58 12.42
N GLY A 195 3.96 10.98 13.18
CA GLY A 195 3.80 12.31 13.77
C GLY A 195 4.51 12.51 15.10
#